data_ca0e13aaebf119a5036382c469264e8b
#
_entry.id   ca0e13aaebf119a5036382c469264e8b
#
_cell.length_a   1.000
_cell.length_b   1.000
_cell.length_c   1.000
_cell.angle_alpha   90.00
_cell.angle_beta   90.00
_cell.angle_gamma   90.00
#
_symmetry.space_group_name_H-M   'P 1'
#
loop_
_entity.id
_entity.type
_entity.pdbx_description
1 polymer ?
#
loop_
_entity_poly.entity_id
_entity_poly.type
_entity_poly.pdbx_seq_one_letter_code
_entity_poly.pdbx_strand_id
1 'polypeptide(L)'
;MCARARKKIGAALDSGVYMTTKTPARSQEKTRKKAKNKNSPRTNSTTPVVEFNPQLKTVKIFSDGSCLKNPGGPGGYGIVLQYRGEEREFSDGFHSTTNNRMEMMGALIGLERLKYPCNVILYSDSQYLKNGMTQWMKWWKRNGWMTSDKKPVKNVDLWKRLDEAASRHNVRWKWVKGHAGHRENEICDRLAKIAAFSAADMPHKKDIGFVYNKW
;
A
#
# COMPACT_ATOMS: atom_id res chain seq x y z
N MET A 1 27.29 -52.26 2.76
CA MET A 1 26.77 -53.17 1.71
C MET A 1 25.81 -52.33 0.90
N CYS A 2 26.19 -51.91 -0.27
CA CYS A 2 25.86 -52.38 -1.62
C CYS A 2 24.36 -52.20 -1.93
N ALA A 3 23.88 -51.69 -3.05
CA ALA A 3 24.43 -51.19 -4.32
C ALA A 3 23.25 -50.52 -5.05
N ARG A 4 23.51 -49.44 -5.74
CA ARG A 4 23.46 -49.25 -7.19
C ARG A 4 22.28 -49.90 -7.97
N ALA A 5 21.50 -49.05 -8.67
CA ALA A 5 21.32 -49.26 -10.11
C ALA A 5 20.83 -47.94 -10.82
N ARG A 6 21.66 -47.51 -11.76
CA ARG A 6 21.36 -46.56 -12.88
C ARG A 6 20.73 -47.34 -14.02
N LYS A 7 19.93 -46.66 -14.88
CA LYS A 7 19.91 -46.74 -16.37
C LYS A 7 18.80 -45.82 -16.88
N LYS A 8 19.09 -44.80 -17.67
CA LYS A 8 19.48 -44.61 -19.07
C LYS A 8 18.25 -44.63 -20.01
N ILE A 9 17.96 -43.48 -20.60
CA ILE A 9 18.17 -42.97 -21.96
C ILE A 9 17.13 -43.52 -22.98
N GLY A 10 16.54 -42.60 -23.74
CA GLY A 10 15.89 -42.83 -25.00
C GLY A 10 15.36 -41.55 -25.65
N ALA A 11 16.14 -41.03 -26.58
CA ALA A 11 15.84 -39.93 -27.48
C ALA A 11 15.17 -40.44 -28.77
N ALA A 12 14.42 -39.55 -29.45
CA ALA A 12 14.29 -39.43 -30.92
C ALA A 12 13.17 -38.38 -31.16
N LEU A 13 13.42 -37.20 -31.74
CA LEU A 13 13.53 -36.86 -33.16
C LEU A 13 12.34 -37.38 -34.00
N ASP A 14 11.48 -36.48 -34.55
CA ASP A 14 11.63 -36.05 -35.93
C ASP A 14 10.52 -35.04 -36.34
N SER A 15 10.92 -33.99 -36.98
CA SER A 15 10.53 -33.25 -38.17
C SER A 15 9.09 -33.34 -38.73
N GLY A 16 8.57 -32.16 -39.07
CA GLY A 16 7.43 -31.98 -39.97
C GLY A 16 7.12 -30.54 -40.30
N VAL A 17 7.93 -29.94 -41.20
CA VAL A 17 7.69 -28.65 -41.87
C VAL A 17 6.50 -28.82 -42.86
N TYR A 18 5.53 -27.88 -42.79
CA TYR A 18 4.71 -27.56 -43.97
C TYR A 18 4.46 -26.05 -44.03
N MET A 19 5.14 -25.41 -44.98
CA MET A 19 4.78 -24.11 -45.54
C MET A 19 3.58 -24.26 -46.47
N THR A 20 2.60 -23.36 -46.35
CA THR A 20 1.78 -22.95 -47.50
C THR A 20 1.50 -21.44 -47.42
N THR A 21 2.02 -20.78 -48.43
CA THR A 21 1.80 -19.40 -48.87
C THR A 21 0.39 -19.26 -49.44
N LYS A 22 -0.30 -18.16 -49.09
CA LYS A 22 -1.18 -17.41 -50.03
C LYS A 22 -1.47 -15.98 -49.48
N THR A 23 -1.06 -15.01 -50.24
CA THR A 23 -1.38 -13.59 -50.25
C THR A 23 -2.57 -13.31 -51.19
N PRO A 24 -3.09 -12.11 -51.33
CA PRO A 24 -3.83 -11.24 -50.40
C PRO A 24 -5.22 -10.88 -50.98
N ALA A 25 -6.13 -10.43 -50.17
CA ALA A 25 -7.33 -9.70 -50.64
C ALA A 25 -7.41 -8.32 -49.99
N ARG A 26 -7.37 -7.32 -50.84
CA ARG A 26 -7.48 -5.87 -50.69
C ARG A 26 -8.95 -5.50 -50.44
N SER A 27 -9.26 -4.83 -49.36
CA SER A 27 -10.47 -4.01 -49.29
C SER A 27 -10.37 -2.86 -48.27
N GLN A 28 -10.22 -1.69 -48.82
CA GLN A 28 -10.89 -0.42 -48.52
C GLN A 28 -10.81 0.14 -47.08
N GLU A 29 -9.89 1.04 -47.01
CA GLU A 29 -9.74 2.14 -46.09
C GLU A 29 -11.02 3.00 -45.99
N LYS A 30 -11.65 3.03 -44.81
CA LYS A 30 -12.58 4.09 -44.42
C LYS A 30 -11.96 4.90 -43.30
N THR A 31 -11.30 5.96 -43.68
CA THR A 31 -10.79 7.03 -42.82
C THR A 31 -11.94 7.69 -42.08
N ARG A 32 -12.15 7.35 -40.82
CA ARG A 32 -12.93 8.16 -39.87
C ARG A 32 -11.98 9.03 -39.05
N LYS A 33 -11.79 10.27 -39.51
CA LYS A 33 -11.15 11.36 -38.75
C LYS A 33 -11.96 11.60 -37.48
N LYS A 34 -11.48 11.11 -36.32
CA LYS A 34 -11.93 11.57 -35.01
C LYS A 34 -11.25 12.89 -34.72
N ALA A 35 -12.02 13.96 -34.76
CA ALA A 35 -11.61 15.28 -34.29
C ALA A 35 -11.19 15.19 -32.81
N LYS A 36 -9.92 15.48 -32.53
CA LYS A 36 -9.42 15.67 -31.18
C LYS A 36 -9.93 17.02 -30.68
N ASN A 37 -10.95 16.98 -29.85
CA ASN A 37 -11.39 18.15 -29.08
C ASN A 37 -10.31 18.43 -28.00
N LYS A 38 -9.40 19.37 -28.33
CA LYS A 38 -8.38 19.90 -27.42
C LYS A 38 -8.96 21.14 -26.76
N ASN A 39 -9.79 21.00 -25.74
CA ASN A 39 -10.05 22.07 -24.78
C ASN A 39 -10.67 21.46 -23.53
N SER A 40 -9.85 20.82 -22.71
CA SER A 40 -10.13 20.64 -21.28
C SER A 40 -9.22 21.61 -20.55
N PRO A 41 -9.73 22.50 -19.70
CA PRO A 41 -8.86 23.33 -18.87
C PRO A 41 -8.07 22.39 -17.96
N ARG A 42 -6.74 22.47 -18.02
CA ARG A 42 -5.86 21.86 -17.01
C ARG A 42 -6.14 22.57 -15.69
N THR A 43 -7.04 22.03 -14.91
CA THR A 43 -7.14 22.42 -13.51
C THR A 43 -5.89 21.93 -12.83
N ASN A 44 -4.96 22.83 -12.56
CA ASN A 44 -3.90 22.62 -11.60
C ASN A 44 -4.58 22.32 -10.27
N SER A 45 -4.75 21.04 -9.95
CA SER A 45 -5.17 20.61 -8.61
C SER A 45 -3.99 20.80 -7.67
N THR A 46 -3.75 22.01 -7.25
CA THR A 46 -2.88 22.30 -6.12
C THR A 46 -3.60 21.72 -4.91
N THR A 47 -3.14 20.55 -4.45
CA THR A 47 -3.58 20.02 -3.14
C THR A 47 -3.37 21.13 -2.11
N PRO A 48 -4.39 21.54 -1.35
CA PRO A 48 -4.23 22.62 -0.39
C PRO A 48 -3.07 22.29 0.55
N VAL A 49 -2.10 23.18 0.59
CA VAL A 49 -0.96 23.05 1.52
C VAL A 49 -1.54 23.29 2.92
N VAL A 50 -1.53 22.26 3.75
CA VAL A 50 -1.91 22.39 5.16
C VAL A 50 -0.92 23.34 5.83
N GLU A 51 -1.37 24.52 6.24
CA GLU A 51 -0.54 25.44 6.99
C GLU A 51 -0.32 24.92 8.41
N PHE A 52 0.93 24.98 8.86
CA PHE A 52 1.27 24.55 10.20
C PHE A 52 1.00 25.67 11.21
N ASN A 53 0.37 25.31 12.32
CA ASN A 53 0.19 26.20 13.44
C ASN A 53 1.54 26.38 14.18
N PRO A 54 2.10 27.61 14.27
CA PRO A 54 3.40 27.84 14.90
C PRO A 54 3.42 27.54 16.41
N GLN A 55 2.27 27.46 17.04
CA GLN A 55 2.16 27.14 18.48
C GLN A 55 2.24 25.62 18.74
N LEU A 56 2.07 24.78 17.72
CA LEU A 56 2.11 23.33 17.88
C LEU A 56 3.51 22.76 17.64
N LYS A 57 3.85 21.71 18.37
CA LYS A 57 5.07 20.95 18.14
C LYS A 57 5.01 20.28 16.77
N THR A 58 6.13 20.28 16.04
CA THR A 58 6.24 19.59 14.75
C THR A 58 6.91 18.24 14.93
N VAL A 59 6.21 17.17 14.59
CA VAL A 59 6.67 15.78 14.69
C VAL A 59 6.73 15.19 13.29
N LYS A 60 7.76 14.39 12.99
CA LYS A 60 7.80 13.56 11.79
C LYS A 60 7.43 12.13 12.17
N ILE A 61 6.61 11.49 11.33
CA ILE A 61 6.24 10.09 11.41
C ILE A 61 6.65 9.43 10.12
N PHE A 62 7.40 8.35 10.20
CA PHE A 62 7.68 7.45 9.09
C PHE A 62 6.99 6.14 9.39
N SER A 63 6.35 5.52 8.40
CA SER A 63 5.64 4.27 8.58
C SER A 63 5.70 3.40 7.35
N ASP A 64 5.79 2.10 7.57
CA ASP A 64 5.74 1.08 6.54
C ASP A 64 4.99 -0.15 7.06
N GLY A 65 4.53 -1.00 6.13
CA GLY A 65 3.81 -2.24 6.42
C GLY A 65 4.28 -3.39 5.54
N SER A 66 4.27 -4.59 6.09
CA SER A 66 4.67 -5.81 5.40
C SER A 66 3.70 -6.95 5.66
N CYS A 67 3.47 -7.81 4.66
CA CYS A 67 2.71 -9.04 4.80
C CYS A 67 3.40 -10.18 4.04
N LEU A 68 3.81 -11.24 4.74
CA LEU A 68 4.65 -12.32 4.18
C LEU A 68 3.93 -13.14 3.11
N LYS A 69 2.62 -13.34 3.26
CA LYS A 69 1.74 -14.00 2.27
C LYS A 69 0.50 -13.14 2.06
N ASN A 70 0.59 -12.19 1.18
CA ASN A 70 -0.49 -11.22 0.94
C ASN A 70 -1.45 -11.72 -0.16
N PRO A 71 -2.77 -11.85 0.10
CA PRO A 71 -3.45 -11.59 1.36
C PRO A 71 -3.46 -12.78 2.32
N GLY A 72 -3.66 -12.50 3.62
CA GLY A 72 -4.05 -13.49 4.62
C GLY A 72 -2.90 -14.13 5.41
N GLY A 73 -1.64 -13.81 5.11
CA GLY A 73 -0.50 -14.25 5.89
C GLY A 73 -0.18 -13.34 7.07
N PRO A 74 0.87 -13.70 7.85
CA PRO A 74 1.37 -12.85 8.91
C PRO A 74 1.87 -11.53 8.35
N GLY A 75 1.56 -10.43 9.04
CA GLY A 75 2.01 -9.11 8.66
C GLY A 75 2.35 -8.27 9.88
N GLY A 76 3.13 -7.22 9.64
CA GLY A 76 3.57 -6.30 10.65
C GLY A 76 3.73 -4.88 10.10
N TYR A 77 3.79 -3.93 11.00
CA TYR A 77 4.09 -2.54 10.69
C TYR A 77 5.30 -2.05 11.48
N GLY A 78 6.00 -1.07 10.90
CA GLY A 78 7.10 -0.35 11.53
C GLY A 78 6.85 1.15 11.51
N ILE A 79 7.28 1.84 12.57
CA ILE A 79 7.08 3.27 12.76
C ILE A 79 8.36 3.87 13.34
N VAL A 80 8.78 5.02 12.79
CA VAL A 80 9.78 5.89 13.40
C VAL A 80 9.13 7.23 13.69
N LEU A 81 9.17 7.68 14.93
CA LEU A 81 8.78 9.03 15.36
C LEU A 81 10.01 9.87 15.61
N GLN A 82 10.07 11.06 15.00
CA GLN A 82 11.15 12.02 15.21
C GLN A 82 10.59 13.32 15.79
N TYR A 83 11.20 13.77 16.89
CA TYR A 83 10.92 15.07 17.49
C TYR A 83 12.20 15.68 18.10
N ARG A 84 12.60 16.87 17.67
CA ARG A 84 13.79 17.61 18.17
C ARG A 84 15.09 16.79 18.18
N GLY A 85 15.31 15.97 17.15
CA GLY A 85 16.49 15.12 17.05
C GLY A 85 16.38 13.77 17.76
N GLU A 86 15.38 13.59 18.61
CA GLU A 86 15.09 12.30 19.25
C GLU A 86 14.27 11.40 18.32
N GLU A 87 14.60 10.13 18.32
CA GLU A 87 13.89 9.09 17.56
C GLU A 87 13.32 8.02 18.50
N ARG A 88 12.14 7.50 18.12
CA ARG A 88 11.53 6.35 18.79
C ARG A 88 10.96 5.41 17.74
N GLU A 89 11.31 4.15 17.86
CA GLU A 89 10.86 3.08 16.99
C GLU A 89 9.73 2.29 17.64
N PHE A 90 8.74 1.89 16.83
CA PHE A 90 7.64 1.02 17.26
C PHE A 90 7.33 0.04 16.14
N SER A 91 6.99 -1.17 16.52
CA SER A 91 6.50 -2.17 15.59
C SER A 91 5.54 -3.11 16.28
N ASP A 92 4.66 -3.71 15.50
CA ASP A 92 3.80 -4.78 15.96
C ASP A 92 3.27 -5.58 14.75
N GLY A 93 2.74 -6.78 14.98
CA GLY A 93 2.28 -7.65 13.91
C GLY A 93 1.04 -8.45 14.25
N PHE A 94 0.45 -9.05 13.21
CA PHE A 94 -0.77 -9.85 13.28
C PHE A 94 -0.59 -11.14 12.48
N HIS A 95 -1.13 -12.24 12.99
CA HIS A 95 -1.00 -13.57 12.38
C HIS A 95 -1.62 -13.66 10.98
N SER A 96 -2.69 -12.91 10.72
CA SER A 96 -3.37 -12.90 9.42
C SER A 96 -3.89 -11.50 9.09
N THR A 97 -3.41 -10.94 7.97
CA THR A 97 -3.74 -9.58 7.54
C THR A 97 -3.43 -9.35 6.04
N THR A 98 -3.32 -8.09 5.63
CA THR A 98 -2.84 -7.71 4.29
C THR A 98 -1.79 -6.61 4.36
N ASN A 99 -0.98 -6.48 3.30
CA ASN A 99 0.01 -5.40 3.20
C ASN A 99 -0.62 -4.02 3.38
N ASN A 100 -1.70 -3.71 2.65
CA ASN A 100 -2.39 -2.42 2.76
C ASN A 100 -2.87 -2.13 4.19
N ARG A 101 -3.34 -3.14 4.93
CA ARG A 101 -3.75 -2.94 6.32
C ARG A 101 -2.57 -2.61 7.22
N MET A 102 -1.43 -3.24 7.00
CA MET A 102 -0.22 -2.98 7.79
C MET A 102 0.35 -1.58 7.51
N GLU A 103 0.37 -1.14 6.24
CA GLU A 103 0.71 0.23 5.87
C GLU A 103 -0.21 1.26 6.55
N MET A 104 -1.51 1.01 6.53
CA MET A 104 -2.50 1.86 7.22
C MET A 104 -2.31 1.85 8.73
N MET A 105 -2.07 0.66 9.31
CA MET A 105 -1.90 0.48 10.76
C MET A 105 -0.65 1.23 11.26
N GLY A 106 0.45 1.18 10.51
CA GLY A 106 1.67 1.94 10.85
C GLY A 106 1.39 3.44 10.96
N ALA A 107 0.73 4.02 9.95
CA ALA A 107 0.36 5.43 9.98
C ALA A 107 -0.61 5.77 11.11
N LEU A 108 -1.64 4.94 11.30
CA LEU A 108 -2.67 5.09 12.34
C LEU A 108 -2.06 5.10 13.75
N ILE A 109 -1.30 4.06 14.07
CA ILE A 109 -0.67 3.93 15.40
C ILE A 109 0.35 5.05 15.61
N GLY A 110 1.08 5.46 14.57
CA GLY A 110 1.98 6.63 14.65
C GLY A 110 1.25 7.90 15.08
N LEU A 111 0.07 8.17 14.54
CA LEU A 111 -0.77 9.31 14.93
C LEU A 111 -1.37 9.12 16.34
N GLU A 112 -1.88 7.96 16.67
CA GLU A 112 -2.49 7.67 17.99
C GLU A 112 -1.49 7.74 19.14
N ARG A 113 -0.17 7.56 18.88
CA ARG A 113 0.90 7.71 19.87
C ARG A 113 1.13 9.16 20.31
N LEU A 114 0.64 10.13 19.56
CA LEU A 114 0.77 11.55 19.90
C LEU A 114 -0.28 11.93 20.93
N LYS A 115 0.17 12.27 22.13
CA LYS A 115 -0.72 12.62 23.27
C LYS A 115 -1.45 13.95 23.11
N TYR A 116 -0.86 14.89 22.36
CA TYR A 116 -1.36 16.24 22.18
C TYR A 116 -1.47 16.59 20.70
N PRO A 117 -2.30 17.59 20.31
CA PRO A 117 -2.31 18.12 18.95
C PRO A 117 -0.91 18.54 18.50
N CYS A 118 -0.53 18.16 17.29
CA CYS A 118 0.78 18.45 16.69
C CYS A 118 0.63 18.86 15.23
N ASN A 119 1.65 19.58 14.72
CA ASN A 119 1.93 19.58 13.30
C ASN A 119 2.64 18.27 12.97
N VAL A 120 2.11 17.49 12.05
CA VAL A 120 2.66 16.18 11.69
C VAL A 120 3.09 16.17 10.24
N ILE A 121 4.31 15.70 9.95
CA ILE A 121 4.72 15.33 8.61
C ILE A 121 4.79 13.80 8.59
N LEU A 122 3.82 13.18 7.93
CA LEU A 122 3.75 11.72 7.83
C LEU A 122 4.31 11.26 6.49
N TYR A 123 5.35 10.44 6.53
CA TYR A 123 6.03 9.84 5.39
C TYR A 123 5.64 8.37 5.25
N SER A 124 5.26 7.97 4.05
CA SER A 124 5.00 6.57 3.70
C SER A 124 5.22 6.39 2.20
N ASP A 125 5.60 5.20 1.77
CA ASP A 125 5.68 4.81 0.35
C ASP A 125 4.38 4.16 -0.16
N SER A 126 3.40 3.97 0.71
CA SER A 126 2.08 3.45 0.36
C SER A 126 1.27 4.44 -0.49
N GLN A 127 1.10 4.12 -1.77
CA GLN A 127 0.20 4.88 -2.65
C GLN A 127 -1.27 4.73 -2.22
N TYR A 128 -1.63 3.56 -1.68
CA TYR A 128 -2.98 3.31 -1.19
C TYR A 128 -3.34 4.24 -0.04
N LEU A 129 -2.46 4.33 0.97
CA LEU A 129 -2.62 5.24 2.10
C LEU A 129 -2.67 6.71 1.64
N LYS A 130 -1.71 7.13 0.81
CA LYS A 130 -1.65 8.49 0.28
C LYS A 130 -2.93 8.88 -0.43
N ASN A 131 -3.36 8.07 -1.42
CA ASN A 131 -4.54 8.38 -2.22
C ASN A 131 -5.82 8.35 -1.39
N GLY A 132 -5.92 7.41 -0.43
CA GLY A 132 -7.02 7.35 0.51
C GLY A 132 -7.17 8.64 1.29
N MET A 133 -6.12 9.09 1.95
CA MET A 133 -6.14 10.27 2.82
C MET A 133 -6.24 11.59 2.05
N THR A 134 -5.66 11.70 0.85
CA THR A 134 -5.60 12.98 0.13
C THR A 134 -6.68 13.15 -0.96
N GLN A 135 -7.25 12.05 -1.45
CA GLN A 135 -8.16 12.09 -2.59
C GLN A 135 -9.52 11.45 -2.29
N TRP A 136 -9.54 10.22 -1.74
CA TRP A 136 -10.76 9.41 -1.68
C TRP A 136 -11.58 9.65 -0.41
N MET A 137 -10.96 9.94 0.72
CA MET A 137 -11.58 10.08 2.04
C MET A 137 -12.78 11.03 2.03
N LYS A 138 -12.62 12.21 1.43
CA LYS A 138 -13.67 13.23 1.35
C LYS A 138 -14.92 12.72 0.64
N TRP A 139 -14.71 11.94 -0.43
CA TRP A 139 -15.81 11.36 -1.21
C TRP A 139 -16.47 10.21 -0.45
N TRP A 140 -15.69 9.29 0.14
CA TRP A 140 -16.23 8.18 0.92
C TRP A 140 -17.08 8.64 2.10
N LYS A 141 -16.63 9.66 2.83
CA LYS A 141 -17.40 10.25 3.94
C LYS A 141 -18.75 10.79 3.48
N ARG A 142 -18.82 11.48 2.34
CA ARG A 142 -20.07 12.01 1.76
C ARG A 142 -21.02 10.90 1.30
N ASN A 143 -20.49 9.77 0.86
CA ASN A 143 -21.26 8.65 0.32
C ASN A 143 -21.44 7.50 1.34
N GLY A 144 -21.38 7.79 2.64
CA GLY A 144 -21.64 6.80 3.67
C GLY A 144 -20.65 5.63 3.68
N TRP A 145 -19.38 5.86 3.26
CA TRP A 145 -18.33 4.85 3.16
C TRP A 145 -18.60 3.75 2.13
N MET A 146 -19.28 4.13 1.06
CA MET A 146 -19.55 3.26 -0.09
C MET A 146 -18.71 3.69 -1.30
N THR A 147 -18.36 2.71 -2.15
CA THR A 147 -17.72 2.94 -3.46
C THR A 147 -18.75 3.43 -4.49
N SER A 148 -18.32 3.86 -5.69
CA SER A 148 -19.20 4.17 -6.82
C SER A 148 -20.16 3.03 -7.15
N ASP A 149 -19.72 1.79 -6.98
CA ASP A 149 -20.50 0.57 -7.24
C ASP A 149 -21.40 0.18 -6.06
N LYS A 150 -21.63 1.09 -5.10
CA LYS A 150 -22.44 0.88 -3.89
C LYS A 150 -21.98 -0.29 -3.03
N LYS A 151 -20.69 -0.63 -3.07
CA LYS A 151 -20.06 -1.62 -2.17
C LYS A 151 -19.38 -0.92 -1.01
N PRO A 152 -19.29 -1.54 0.18
CA PRO A 152 -18.52 -0.98 1.28
C PRO A 152 -17.06 -0.72 0.87
N VAL A 153 -16.49 0.39 1.33
CA VAL A 153 -15.07 0.69 1.12
C VAL A 153 -14.22 -0.37 1.83
N LYS A 154 -13.23 -0.95 1.14
CA LYS A 154 -12.30 -1.92 1.76
C LYS A 154 -11.53 -1.25 2.90
N ASN A 155 -11.32 -1.98 3.99
CA ASN A 155 -10.61 -1.51 5.18
C ASN A 155 -11.26 -0.26 5.82
N VAL A 156 -12.59 -0.15 5.73
CA VAL A 156 -13.34 1.00 6.23
C VAL A 156 -13.14 1.24 7.73
N ASP A 157 -12.91 0.19 8.49
CA ASP A 157 -12.55 0.21 9.91
C ASP A 157 -11.29 1.04 10.16
N LEU A 158 -10.23 0.78 9.41
CA LEU A 158 -8.97 1.53 9.52
C LEU A 158 -9.10 2.95 8.94
N TRP A 159 -9.85 3.13 7.85
CA TRP A 159 -10.05 4.46 7.27
C TRP A 159 -10.77 5.40 8.24
N LYS A 160 -11.80 4.92 8.95
CA LYS A 160 -12.52 5.71 9.95
C LYS A 160 -11.60 6.10 11.11
N ARG A 161 -10.80 5.16 11.63
CA ARG A 161 -9.83 5.44 12.69
C ARG A 161 -8.73 6.40 12.24
N LEU A 162 -8.23 6.26 11.01
CA LEU A 162 -7.24 7.19 10.43
C LEU A 162 -7.78 8.61 10.30
N ASP A 163 -9.04 8.76 9.85
CA ASP A 163 -9.72 10.05 9.75
C ASP A 163 -9.84 10.71 11.14
N GLU A 164 -10.25 9.96 12.13
CA GLU A 164 -10.37 10.42 13.52
C GLU A 164 -9.00 10.79 14.10
N ALA A 165 -8.00 9.91 13.99
CA ALA A 165 -6.66 10.18 14.49
C ALA A 165 -6.03 11.39 13.80
N ALA A 166 -6.16 11.50 12.47
CA ALA A 166 -5.62 12.63 11.71
C ALA A 166 -6.33 13.95 12.04
N SER A 167 -7.63 13.93 12.35
CA SER A 167 -8.40 15.14 12.69
C SER A 167 -7.91 15.87 13.96
N ARG A 168 -7.18 15.17 14.81
CA ARG A 168 -6.58 15.73 16.03
C ARG A 168 -5.32 16.55 15.78
N HIS A 169 -4.76 16.50 14.58
CA HIS A 169 -3.47 17.06 14.21
C HIS A 169 -3.53 17.83 12.90
N ASN A 170 -2.53 18.68 12.63
CA ASN A 170 -2.31 19.28 11.32
C ASN A 170 -1.39 18.35 10.51
N VAL A 171 -1.95 17.43 9.72
CA VAL A 171 -1.17 16.39 9.05
C VAL A 171 -0.84 16.77 7.61
N ARG A 172 0.45 16.78 7.26
CA ARG A 172 0.95 16.80 5.88
C ARG A 172 1.39 15.40 5.49
N TRP A 173 0.71 14.82 4.51
CA TRP A 173 1.03 13.50 3.95
C TRP A 173 2.13 13.64 2.92
N LYS A 174 3.26 12.98 3.10
CA LYS A 174 4.37 12.94 2.16
C LYS A 174 4.62 11.52 1.69
N TRP A 175 4.56 11.36 0.37
CA TRP A 175 4.97 10.11 -0.23
C TRP A 175 6.48 10.12 -0.47
N VAL A 176 7.13 9.01 -0.13
CA VAL A 176 8.52 8.71 -0.43
C VAL A 176 8.57 7.50 -1.39
N LYS A 177 9.62 7.41 -2.18
CA LYS A 177 9.83 6.22 -3.00
C LYS A 177 10.41 5.13 -2.10
N GLY A 178 9.77 3.96 -2.07
CA GLY A 178 10.26 2.79 -1.36
C GLY A 178 11.65 2.38 -1.86
N HIS A 179 12.49 1.91 -0.97
CA HIS A 179 13.87 1.43 -1.23
C HIS A 179 14.74 2.45 -2.00
N ALA A 180 14.59 3.74 -1.72
CA ALA A 180 15.33 4.82 -2.39
C ALA A 180 16.34 5.51 -1.47
N GLY A 181 16.85 4.82 -0.44
CA GLY A 181 17.87 5.35 0.47
C GLY A 181 17.32 6.31 1.56
N HIS A 182 16.00 6.32 1.78
CA HIS A 182 15.40 7.05 2.91
C HIS A 182 15.59 6.22 4.18
N ARG A 183 16.59 6.56 4.99
CA ARG A 183 17.00 5.83 6.21
C ARG A 183 15.81 5.43 7.09
N GLU A 184 14.94 6.37 7.41
CA GLU A 184 13.81 6.12 8.31
C GLU A 184 12.77 5.17 7.71
N ASN A 185 12.55 5.25 6.38
CA ASN A 185 11.65 4.32 5.69
C ASN A 185 12.24 2.90 5.66
N GLU A 186 13.55 2.78 5.48
CA GLU A 186 14.24 1.47 5.52
C GLU A 186 14.22 0.86 6.93
N ILE A 187 14.30 1.70 7.97
CA ILE A 187 14.09 1.24 9.35
C ILE A 187 12.66 0.72 9.53
N CYS A 188 11.65 1.46 9.05
CA CYS A 188 10.25 1.04 9.14
C CYS A 188 10.00 -0.29 8.39
N ASP A 189 10.54 -0.45 7.17
CA ASP A 189 10.45 -1.70 6.39
C ASP A 189 11.05 -2.88 7.16
N ARG A 190 12.26 -2.70 7.72
CA ARG A 190 12.92 -3.72 8.54
C ARG A 190 12.07 -4.09 9.77
N LEU A 191 11.57 -3.11 10.51
CA LEU A 191 10.72 -3.31 11.67
C LEU A 191 9.43 -4.04 11.31
N ALA A 192 8.78 -3.64 10.20
CA ALA A 192 7.57 -4.27 9.70
C ALA A 192 7.78 -5.75 9.35
N LYS A 193 8.90 -6.07 8.68
CA LYS A 193 9.28 -7.46 8.35
C LYS A 193 9.54 -8.30 9.60
N ILE A 194 10.32 -7.79 10.55
CA ILE A 194 10.60 -8.49 11.83
C ILE A 194 9.27 -8.75 12.57
N ALA A 195 8.39 -7.76 12.67
CA ALA A 195 7.10 -7.91 13.31
C ALA A 195 6.20 -8.94 12.59
N ALA A 196 6.22 -8.97 11.25
CA ALA A 196 5.50 -9.97 10.46
C ALA A 196 6.01 -11.40 10.71
N PHE A 197 7.33 -11.60 10.77
CA PHE A 197 7.93 -12.90 11.08
C PHE A 197 7.55 -13.36 12.50
N SER A 198 7.68 -12.47 13.49
CA SER A 198 7.31 -12.78 14.88
C SER A 198 5.81 -13.11 15.02
N ALA A 199 4.94 -12.45 14.24
CA ALA A 199 3.51 -12.69 14.27
C ALA A 199 3.09 -14.05 13.68
N ALA A 200 3.95 -14.72 12.91
CA ALA A 200 3.68 -16.06 12.38
C ALA A 200 3.44 -17.08 13.49
N ASP A 201 4.16 -16.94 14.61
CA ASP A 201 4.07 -17.82 15.78
C ASP A 201 3.04 -17.36 16.82
N MET A 202 2.22 -16.34 16.50
CA MET A 202 1.22 -15.74 17.40
C MET A 202 -0.21 -15.87 16.86
N PRO A 203 -0.80 -17.09 16.75
CA PRO A 203 -2.11 -17.30 16.11
C PRO A 203 -3.27 -16.58 16.81
N HIS A 204 -3.12 -16.24 18.09
CA HIS A 204 -4.10 -15.48 18.87
C HIS A 204 -4.13 -13.99 18.55
N LYS A 205 -3.06 -13.44 17.95
CA LYS A 205 -2.94 -12.02 17.62
C LYS A 205 -3.56 -11.72 16.26
N LYS A 206 -4.86 -11.55 16.25
CA LYS A 206 -5.65 -11.35 15.03
C LYS A 206 -5.84 -9.87 14.72
N ASP A 207 -5.78 -9.53 13.43
CA ASP A 207 -6.27 -8.26 12.91
C ASP A 207 -7.80 -8.34 12.83
N ILE A 208 -8.48 -7.80 13.83
CA ILE A 208 -9.94 -7.98 14.04
C ILE A 208 -10.76 -7.46 12.85
N GLY A 209 -10.29 -6.43 12.17
CA GLY A 209 -10.97 -5.87 10.99
C GLY A 209 -10.69 -6.63 9.69
N PHE A 210 -9.82 -7.64 9.71
CA PHE A 210 -9.50 -8.43 8.56
C PHE A 210 -10.31 -9.73 8.52
N VAL A 211 -11.20 -9.82 7.53
CA VAL A 211 -11.95 -11.04 7.24
C VAL A 211 -11.34 -11.67 5.98
N TYR A 212 -10.69 -12.82 6.16
CA TYR A 212 -10.17 -13.61 5.04
C TYR A 212 -11.27 -14.50 4.50
N ASN A 213 -11.94 -14.08 3.44
CA ASN A 213 -12.84 -14.94 2.68
C ASN A 213 -11.99 -15.78 1.71
N LYS A 214 -11.81 -17.06 1.99
CA LYS A 214 -11.35 -18.03 0.99
C LYS A 214 -12.47 -18.16 -0.03
N TRP A 215 -12.22 -17.70 -1.26
CA TRP A 215 -13.03 -17.99 -2.44
C TRP A 215 -12.56 -19.29 -3.04
#